data_ef91c8ac2ef2abd488e93f7c724e2c05
#
_entry.id   ef91c8ac2ef2abd488e93f7c724e2c05
#
_cell.length_a   1.000
_cell.length_b   1.000
_cell.length_c   1.000
_cell.angle_alpha   90.00
_cell.angle_beta   90.00
_cell.angle_gamma   90.00
#
_symmetry.space_group_name_H-M   'P 1'
#
loop_
_entity.id
_entity.type
_entity.pdbx_description
1 polymer ?
#
loop_
_entity_poly.entity_id
_entity_poly.type
_entity_poly.pdbx_seq_one_letter_code
_entity_poly.pdbx_strand_id
1 'polypeptide(L)'
;VDRVENTFSEYGTIGYTYDSRYTICINVRNDASNRFGEHTNNRFYPVWSTGVRWDMHQEKWYPAKPWLNASTLRVSYGKQGNVVANVSPKTLVSHVPSDPITNESYLQLEQLPNPNLKWEKTLSWNVGIDLSLFQNNMEISFDYYKKETSDIVVEKEIPIENGFRKMYINSGAIDSEGYELQVKLSPLSTRAWSWTVNFTAAYMKDILKRSYTDEPALERFTNGNAALDGFPVSGFWSIPFIGLSPKNGAPLFAVMDQVGGEMQKVSGSLLDYLVYSGDSEPRVSGGISTTVRYKRFTLNAMFNYQLGHYKRLNPFITSSNNGMLSIPGADMNASTELLTRWQQPGDETHTRIPALSTRDEDVSQYLPDN
;
A
#
# COMPACT_ATOMS: atom_id res chain seq x y z
N VAL A 1 -22.49 5.50 18.62
CA VAL A 1 -23.21 5.72 17.34
C VAL A 1 -23.86 4.41 16.96
N ASP A 2 -25.19 4.34 16.99
CA ASP A 2 -25.93 3.17 16.48
C ASP A 2 -25.85 3.20 14.95
N ARG A 3 -25.18 2.21 14.38
CA ARG A 3 -25.04 2.04 12.93
C ARG A 3 -25.78 0.80 12.50
N VAL A 4 -26.81 0.97 11.68
CA VAL A 4 -27.53 -0.14 11.05
C VAL A 4 -27.03 -0.30 9.62
N GLU A 5 -26.46 -1.44 9.31
CA GLU A 5 -26.02 -1.82 7.97
C GLU A 5 -26.92 -2.93 7.42
N ASN A 6 -27.50 -2.67 6.27
CA ASN A 6 -28.29 -3.62 5.52
C ASN A 6 -27.60 -3.88 4.19
N THR A 7 -27.34 -5.15 3.91
CA THR A 7 -26.77 -5.60 2.64
C THR A 7 -27.65 -6.69 2.04
N PHE A 8 -27.77 -6.68 0.73
CA PHE A 8 -28.43 -7.72 -0.04
C PHE A 8 -27.53 -8.13 -1.19
N SER A 9 -27.43 -9.41 -1.47
CA SER A 9 -26.61 -9.94 -2.56
C SER A 9 -27.30 -11.10 -3.25
N GLU A 10 -27.29 -11.09 -4.57
CA GLU A 10 -27.70 -12.19 -5.42
C GLU A 10 -26.59 -12.53 -6.41
N TYR A 11 -26.40 -13.79 -6.72
CA TYR A 11 -25.34 -14.22 -7.63
C TYR A 11 -25.75 -15.40 -8.48
N GLY A 12 -25.12 -15.50 -9.65
CA GLY A 12 -25.24 -16.63 -10.55
C GLY A 12 -23.89 -16.94 -11.20
N THR A 13 -23.65 -18.24 -11.42
CA THR A 13 -22.46 -18.73 -12.11
C THR A 13 -22.88 -19.69 -13.22
N ILE A 14 -22.32 -19.51 -14.41
CA ILE A 14 -22.49 -20.40 -15.55
C ILE A 14 -21.11 -20.86 -16.00
N GLY A 15 -20.90 -22.16 -16.05
CA GLY A 15 -19.69 -22.78 -16.57
C GLY A 15 -20.03 -23.75 -17.70
N TYR A 16 -19.29 -23.68 -18.79
CA TYR A 16 -19.41 -24.60 -19.91
C TYR A 16 -18.05 -25.07 -20.37
N THR A 17 -17.88 -26.37 -20.52
CA THR A 17 -16.66 -26.99 -21.03
C THR A 17 -16.99 -27.73 -22.33
N TYR A 18 -16.32 -27.32 -23.41
CA TYR A 18 -16.43 -27.97 -24.71
C TYR A 18 -15.24 -28.90 -24.95
N ASP A 19 -15.53 -30.14 -25.28
CA ASP A 19 -14.59 -31.19 -25.65
C ASP A 19 -13.40 -31.36 -24.68
N SER A 20 -13.63 -31.08 -23.39
CA SER A 20 -12.62 -31.09 -22.32
C SER A 20 -11.39 -30.20 -22.59
N ARG A 21 -11.50 -29.28 -23.54
CA ARG A 21 -10.40 -28.40 -24.00
C ARG A 21 -10.64 -26.93 -23.71
N TYR A 22 -11.87 -26.48 -23.91
CA TYR A 22 -12.23 -25.08 -23.79
C TYR A 22 -13.26 -24.92 -22.69
N THR A 23 -12.93 -24.20 -21.65
CA THR A 23 -13.87 -23.88 -20.58
C THR A 23 -14.13 -22.39 -20.55
N ILE A 24 -15.39 -22.00 -20.57
CA ILE A 24 -15.83 -20.63 -20.29
C ILE A 24 -16.59 -20.62 -18.96
N CYS A 25 -16.29 -19.62 -18.14
CA CYS A 25 -16.98 -19.40 -16.87
C CYS A 25 -17.45 -17.94 -16.81
N ILE A 26 -18.71 -17.72 -16.50
CA ILE A 26 -19.31 -16.39 -16.34
C ILE A 26 -19.91 -16.33 -14.94
N ASN A 27 -19.50 -15.33 -14.18
CA ASN A 27 -20.02 -15.04 -12.86
C ASN A 27 -20.66 -13.66 -12.87
N VAL A 28 -21.84 -13.55 -12.29
CA VAL A 28 -22.54 -12.28 -12.10
C VAL A 28 -23.00 -12.22 -10.66
N ARG A 29 -22.78 -11.09 -10.02
CA ARG A 29 -23.27 -10.80 -8.68
C ARG A 29 -23.82 -9.39 -8.65
N ASN A 30 -24.95 -9.22 -8.01
CA ASN A 30 -25.56 -7.91 -7.80
C ASN A 30 -25.62 -7.65 -6.29
N ASP A 31 -24.89 -6.63 -5.84
CA ASP A 31 -24.80 -6.25 -4.44
C ASP A 31 -25.54 -4.94 -4.19
N ALA A 32 -26.27 -4.87 -3.09
CA ALA A 32 -26.93 -3.67 -2.62
C ALA A 32 -26.53 -3.35 -1.17
N SER A 33 -26.35 -2.07 -0.87
CA SER A 33 -26.06 -1.61 0.48
C SER A 33 -26.69 -0.25 0.77
N ASN A 34 -27.13 -0.05 2.01
CA ASN A 34 -27.62 1.25 2.49
C ASN A 34 -26.48 2.26 2.79
N ARG A 35 -25.24 1.91 2.51
CA ARG A 35 -24.05 2.77 2.64
C ARG A 35 -23.87 3.78 1.51
N PHE A 36 -24.69 3.71 0.47
CA PHE A 36 -24.62 4.60 -0.70
C PHE A 36 -25.70 5.68 -0.66
N GLY A 37 -25.42 6.78 -1.36
CA GLY A 37 -26.31 7.93 -1.42
C GLY A 37 -27.67 7.63 -2.05
N GLU A 38 -28.69 8.37 -1.64
CA GLU A 38 -30.08 8.14 -2.06
C GLU A 38 -30.32 8.49 -3.54
N HIS A 39 -29.54 9.44 -4.10
CA HIS A 39 -29.69 9.92 -5.47
C HIS A 39 -29.01 9.05 -6.51
N THR A 40 -28.23 8.06 -6.09
CA THR A 40 -27.60 7.14 -7.03
C THR A 40 -28.43 5.87 -7.14
N ASN A 41 -28.85 5.52 -8.34
CA ASN A 41 -29.35 4.18 -8.66
C ASN A 41 -28.25 3.11 -8.39
N ASN A 42 -27.18 3.49 -7.68
CA ASN A 42 -25.99 2.69 -7.38
C ASN A 42 -26.12 1.91 -6.07
N ARG A 43 -27.31 1.84 -5.47
CA ARG A 43 -27.56 0.88 -4.39
C ARG A 43 -27.32 -0.55 -4.84
N PHE A 44 -27.68 -0.85 -6.09
CA PHE A 44 -27.42 -2.11 -6.76
C PHE A 44 -26.22 -1.94 -7.67
N TYR A 45 -25.16 -2.68 -7.37
CA TYR A 45 -23.94 -2.62 -8.15
C TYR A 45 -23.65 -4.00 -8.77
N PRO A 46 -23.88 -4.18 -10.08
CA PRO A 46 -23.57 -5.43 -10.75
C PRO A 46 -22.04 -5.58 -10.91
N VAL A 47 -21.49 -6.59 -10.29
CA VAL A 47 -20.15 -7.09 -10.50
C VAL A 47 -20.22 -8.34 -11.37
N TRP A 48 -19.25 -8.52 -12.25
CA TRP A 48 -19.22 -9.66 -13.12
C TRP A 48 -17.79 -10.02 -13.50
N SER A 49 -17.59 -11.27 -13.83
CA SER A 49 -16.34 -11.75 -14.41
C SER A 49 -16.61 -12.83 -15.45
N THR A 50 -15.77 -12.85 -16.46
CA THR A 50 -15.70 -13.93 -17.43
C THR A 50 -14.29 -14.47 -17.47
N GLY A 51 -14.17 -15.78 -17.56
CA GLY A 51 -12.89 -16.47 -17.68
C GLY A 51 -12.95 -17.51 -18.82
N VAL A 52 -11.86 -17.60 -19.55
CA VAL A 52 -11.65 -18.64 -20.57
C VAL A 52 -10.38 -19.41 -20.20
N ARG A 53 -10.52 -20.72 -20.23
CA ARG A 53 -9.41 -21.65 -20.06
C ARG A 53 -9.29 -22.53 -21.30
N TRP A 54 -8.09 -22.65 -21.80
CA TRP A 54 -7.76 -23.51 -22.90
C TRP A 54 -6.71 -24.54 -22.48
N ASP A 55 -7.14 -25.80 -22.43
CA ASP A 55 -6.28 -26.94 -22.10
C ASP A 55 -5.57 -27.40 -23.37
N MET A 56 -4.49 -26.73 -23.76
CA MET A 56 -3.75 -26.95 -25.01
C MET A 56 -3.23 -28.38 -25.14
N HIS A 57 -2.94 -29.04 -24.03
CA HIS A 57 -2.44 -30.43 -24.03
C HIS A 57 -3.51 -31.45 -24.48
N GLN A 58 -4.76 -31.06 -24.59
CA GLN A 58 -5.85 -31.91 -25.12
C GLN A 58 -6.00 -31.77 -26.64
N GLU A 59 -5.24 -30.88 -27.28
CA GLU A 59 -5.30 -30.67 -28.72
C GLU A 59 -4.59 -31.76 -29.50
N LYS A 60 -5.14 -32.13 -30.65
CA LYS A 60 -4.58 -33.19 -31.54
C LYS A 60 -3.17 -32.84 -32.10
N TRP A 61 -2.88 -31.56 -32.22
CA TRP A 61 -1.58 -31.06 -32.70
C TRP A 61 -0.56 -30.92 -31.57
N TYR A 62 -0.96 -31.08 -30.30
CA TYR A 62 -0.06 -30.90 -29.18
C TYR A 62 1.07 -31.92 -29.21
N PRO A 63 2.33 -31.46 -29.09
CA PRO A 63 3.46 -32.38 -29.22
C PRO A 63 3.53 -33.33 -28.02
N ALA A 64 3.39 -34.61 -28.26
CA ALA A 64 3.59 -35.65 -27.25
C ALA A 64 5.09 -35.78 -26.92
N LYS A 65 5.63 -34.81 -26.14
CA LYS A 65 7.03 -34.82 -25.70
C LYS A 65 7.13 -35.28 -24.26
N PRO A 66 8.09 -36.14 -23.90
CA PRO A 66 8.21 -36.66 -22.54
C PRO A 66 8.44 -35.58 -21.47
N TRP A 67 8.95 -34.43 -21.89
CA TRP A 67 9.24 -33.31 -20.98
C TRP A 67 8.10 -32.30 -20.83
N LEU A 68 7.09 -32.28 -21.73
CA LEU A 68 5.96 -31.36 -21.72
C LEU A 68 4.66 -32.15 -21.55
N ASN A 69 4.15 -32.24 -20.31
CA ASN A 69 3.00 -33.08 -19.96
C ASN A 69 1.68 -32.36 -20.15
N ALA A 70 1.60 -31.13 -19.66
CA ALA A 70 0.40 -30.32 -19.80
C ALA A 70 0.73 -28.85 -19.98
N SER A 71 -0.14 -28.15 -20.69
CA SER A 71 -0.13 -26.69 -20.79
C SER A 71 -1.55 -26.19 -20.88
N THR A 72 -1.82 -25.11 -20.12
CA THR A 72 -3.13 -24.48 -20.03
C THR A 72 -2.95 -22.97 -20.13
N LEU A 73 -3.73 -22.32 -20.98
CA LEU A 73 -3.83 -20.88 -21.07
C LEU A 73 -5.11 -20.42 -20.37
N ARG A 74 -4.99 -19.39 -19.55
CA ARG A 74 -6.10 -18.77 -18.82
C ARG A 74 -6.17 -17.29 -19.15
N VAL A 75 -7.37 -16.80 -19.44
CA VAL A 75 -7.65 -15.38 -19.61
C VAL A 75 -8.90 -15.06 -18.81
N SER A 76 -8.85 -14.02 -18.03
CA SER A 76 -10.05 -13.54 -17.32
C SER A 76 -10.16 -12.02 -17.41
N TYR A 77 -11.40 -11.55 -17.44
CA TYR A 77 -11.76 -10.15 -17.42
C TYR A 77 -12.97 -9.94 -16.53
N GLY A 78 -12.96 -8.89 -15.72
CA GLY A 78 -14.08 -8.66 -14.80
C GLY A 78 -14.09 -7.27 -14.20
N LYS A 79 -15.25 -6.94 -13.64
CA LYS A 79 -15.55 -5.72 -12.92
C LYS A 79 -15.91 -6.07 -11.49
N GLN A 80 -15.25 -5.42 -10.54
CA GLN A 80 -15.47 -5.56 -9.10
C GLN A 80 -15.90 -4.23 -8.51
N GLY A 81 -16.61 -4.28 -7.38
CA GLY A 81 -16.97 -3.12 -6.58
C GLY A 81 -16.41 -3.25 -5.16
N ASN A 82 -16.07 -2.13 -4.56
CA ASN A 82 -15.65 -2.06 -3.17
C ASN A 82 -16.45 -0.98 -2.42
N VAL A 83 -16.62 -1.20 -1.11
CA VAL A 83 -17.31 -0.30 -0.18
C VAL A 83 -16.36 0.14 0.91
N VAL A 84 -16.19 1.44 1.06
CA VAL A 84 -15.38 1.97 2.15
C VAL A 84 -16.13 1.90 3.48
N ALA A 85 -15.53 1.21 4.46
CA ALA A 85 -16.21 0.83 5.70
C ALA A 85 -16.61 2.01 6.59
N ASN A 86 -15.83 3.10 6.61
CA ASN A 86 -15.97 4.20 7.58
C ASN A 86 -16.58 5.47 7.00
N VAL A 87 -17.21 5.39 5.82
CA VAL A 87 -17.82 6.53 5.15
C VAL A 87 -19.33 6.34 5.08
N SER A 88 -20.09 7.39 5.32
CA SER A 88 -21.55 7.41 5.28
C SER A 88 -22.04 8.44 4.26
N PRO A 89 -23.12 8.14 3.50
CA PRO A 89 -23.77 9.15 2.66
C PRO A 89 -24.58 10.15 3.48
N LYS A 90 -24.83 9.86 4.76
CA LYS A 90 -25.65 10.68 5.67
C LYS A 90 -24.78 11.53 6.59
N THR A 91 -25.36 12.57 7.12
CA THR A 91 -24.77 13.35 8.22
C THR A 91 -24.51 12.45 9.42
N LEU A 92 -23.30 12.49 9.93
CA LEU A 92 -22.95 11.85 11.20
C LEU A 92 -22.77 12.89 12.27
N VAL A 93 -23.36 12.62 13.43
CA VAL A 93 -23.23 13.43 14.63
C VAL A 93 -22.81 12.55 15.81
N SER A 94 -21.96 13.07 16.68
CA SER A 94 -21.63 12.46 17.96
C SER A 94 -22.29 13.23 19.09
N HIS A 95 -22.66 12.55 20.14
CA HIS A 95 -23.15 13.15 21.37
C HIS A 95 -21.97 13.42 22.30
N VAL A 96 -21.69 14.67 22.60
CA VAL A 96 -20.71 15.10 23.60
C VAL A 96 -21.42 15.28 24.91
N PRO A 97 -21.13 14.49 25.97
CA PRO A 97 -21.90 14.48 27.21
C PRO A 97 -21.83 15.78 27.99
N SER A 98 -20.71 16.50 27.89
CA SER A 98 -20.51 17.75 28.63
C SER A 98 -19.50 18.63 27.88
N ASP A 99 -19.88 19.89 27.66
CA ASP A 99 -18.98 20.95 27.25
C ASP A 99 -18.15 21.43 28.45
N PRO A 100 -16.83 21.61 28.33
CA PRO A 100 -15.97 22.02 29.43
C PRO A 100 -16.31 23.41 30.05
N ILE A 101 -17.01 24.27 29.29
CA ILE A 101 -17.31 25.64 29.68
C ILE A 101 -18.74 25.74 30.21
N THR A 102 -19.72 25.19 29.47
CA THR A 102 -21.15 25.34 29.80
C THR A 102 -21.69 24.21 30.65
N ASN A 103 -20.96 23.09 30.72
CA ASN A 103 -21.38 21.85 31.38
C ASN A 103 -22.67 21.22 30.81
N GLU A 104 -23.04 21.63 29.59
CA GLU A 104 -24.20 21.11 28.86
C GLU A 104 -23.79 20.06 27.84
N SER A 105 -24.69 19.13 27.55
CA SER A 105 -24.49 18.16 26.47
C SER A 105 -24.86 18.77 25.12
N TYR A 106 -24.10 18.42 24.07
CA TYR A 106 -24.40 18.90 22.72
C TYR A 106 -24.13 17.81 21.66
N LEU A 107 -24.64 18.05 20.46
CA LEU A 107 -24.36 17.23 19.30
C LEU A 107 -23.26 17.88 18.48
N GLN A 108 -22.17 17.17 18.30
CA GLN A 108 -21.07 17.56 17.43
C GLN A 108 -21.25 16.91 16.07
N LEU A 109 -21.17 17.72 15.02
CA LEU A 109 -21.20 17.23 13.65
C LEU A 109 -19.83 16.58 13.32
N GLU A 110 -19.86 15.33 12.90
CA GLU A 110 -18.64 14.56 12.56
C GLU A 110 -18.40 14.47 11.05
N GLN A 111 -19.46 14.45 10.27
CA GLN A 111 -19.36 14.30 8.84
C GLN A 111 -20.55 14.95 8.11
N LEU A 112 -20.24 15.66 7.00
CA LEU A 112 -21.24 16.16 6.07
C LEU A 112 -21.83 15.02 5.22
N PRO A 113 -23.10 15.14 4.80
CA PRO A 113 -23.70 14.14 3.92
C PRO A 113 -23.12 14.22 2.51
N ASN A 114 -22.96 13.06 1.87
CA ASN A 114 -22.72 12.99 0.44
C ASN A 114 -23.73 12.05 -0.24
N PRO A 115 -24.84 12.59 -0.75
CA PRO A 115 -25.86 11.79 -1.42
C PRO A 115 -25.39 11.16 -2.74
N ASN A 116 -24.25 11.60 -3.28
CA ASN A 116 -23.65 11.08 -4.50
C ASN A 116 -22.59 9.99 -4.25
N LEU A 117 -22.41 9.59 -3.00
CA LEU A 117 -21.46 8.54 -2.65
C LEU A 117 -21.83 7.22 -3.35
N LYS A 118 -20.88 6.60 -4.02
CA LYS A 118 -21.06 5.39 -4.82
C LYS A 118 -19.93 4.38 -4.61
N TRP A 119 -20.10 3.18 -5.17
CA TRP A 119 -19.11 2.12 -5.16
C TRP A 119 -17.80 2.55 -5.85
N GLU A 120 -16.68 2.17 -5.25
CA GLU A 120 -15.41 2.13 -5.96
C GLU A 120 -15.46 1.02 -7.01
N LYS A 121 -14.85 1.24 -8.16
CA LYS A 121 -14.91 0.34 -9.31
C LYS A 121 -13.51 -0.12 -9.69
N THR A 122 -13.33 -1.42 -9.84
CA THR A 122 -12.10 -2.00 -10.37
C THR A 122 -12.42 -2.85 -11.59
N LEU A 123 -11.85 -2.48 -12.74
CA LEU A 123 -11.76 -3.33 -13.91
C LEU A 123 -10.43 -4.08 -13.85
N SER A 124 -10.50 -5.38 -14.05
CA SER A 124 -9.30 -6.22 -14.02
C SER A 124 -9.29 -7.22 -15.17
N TRP A 125 -8.11 -7.47 -15.71
CA TRP A 125 -7.87 -8.58 -16.58
C TRP A 125 -6.59 -9.31 -16.15
N ASN A 126 -6.57 -10.60 -16.43
CA ASN A 126 -5.46 -11.48 -16.12
C ASN A 126 -5.26 -12.44 -17.29
N VAL A 127 -3.99 -12.70 -17.59
CA VAL A 127 -3.56 -13.73 -18.53
C VAL A 127 -2.55 -14.62 -17.82
N GLY A 128 -2.84 -15.91 -17.76
CA GLY A 128 -1.99 -16.88 -17.08
C GLY A 128 -1.70 -18.09 -17.94
N ILE A 129 -0.53 -18.70 -17.73
CA ILE A 129 -0.12 -19.96 -18.33
C ILE A 129 0.32 -20.92 -17.23
N ASP A 130 -0.21 -22.14 -17.28
CA ASP A 130 0.19 -23.23 -16.41
C ASP A 130 0.89 -24.30 -17.25
N LEU A 131 2.06 -24.74 -16.81
CA LEU A 131 2.86 -25.76 -17.47
C LEU A 131 3.16 -26.88 -16.47
N SER A 132 3.01 -28.13 -16.94
CA SER A 132 3.47 -29.29 -16.21
C SER A 132 4.52 -30.02 -17.03
N LEU A 133 5.70 -30.18 -16.45
CA LEU A 133 6.90 -30.62 -17.13
C LEU A 133 7.50 -31.84 -16.43
N PHE A 134 8.29 -32.61 -17.21
CA PHE A 134 9.10 -33.75 -16.72
C PHE A 134 8.29 -34.75 -15.89
N GLN A 135 7.19 -35.26 -16.48
CA GLN A 135 6.29 -36.21 -15.83
C GLN A 135 5.68 -35.64 -14.51
N ASN A 136 5.31 -34.35 -14.53
CA ASN A 136 4.76 -33.58 -13.40
C ASN A 136 5.74 -33.35 -12.25
N ASN A 137 7.05 -33.54 -12.48
CA ASN A 137 8.06 -33.21 -11.48
C ASN A 137 8.32 -31.70 -11.37
N MET A 138 7.87 -30.92 -12.35
CA MET A 138 7.95 -29.46 -12.36
C MET A 138 6.62 -28.88 -12.82
N GLU A 139 6.03 -28.04 -12.00
CA GLU A 139 4.83 -27.28 -12.31
C GLU A 139 5.19 -25.79 -12.26
N ILE A 140 4.81 -25.04 -13.30
CA ILE A 140 5.02 -23.60 -13.41
C ILE A 140 3.68 -22.94 -13.64
N SER A 141 3.35 -21.93 -12.88
CA SER A 141 2.26 -21.00 -13.12
C SER A 141 2.81 -19.60 -13.24
N PHE A 142 2.49 -18.91 -14.32
CA PHE A 142 2.84 -17.52 -14.55
C PHE A 142 1.59 -16.75 -14.89
N ASP A 143 1.36 -15.63 -14.19
CA ASP A 143 0.24 -14.75 -14.39
C ASP A 143 0.72 -13.31 -14.60
N TYR A 144 0.10 -12.61 -15.55
CA TYR A 144 0.16 -11.16 -15.70
C TYR A 144 -1.22 -10.57 -15.49
N TYR A 145 -1.33 -9.55 -14.67
CA TYR A 145 -2.59 -8.86 -14.44
C TYR A 145 -2.46 -7.35 -14.56
N LYS A 146 -3.56 -6.71 -14.94
CA LYS A 146 -3.74 -5.27 -14.87
C LYS A 146 -5.08 -4.95 -14.24
N LYS A 147 -5.10 -3.94 -13.36
CA LYS A 147 -6.28 -3.43 -12.66
C LYS A 147 -6.36 -1.93 -12.82
N GLU A 148 -7.54 -1.44 -13.16
CA GLU A 148 -7.86 -0.02 -13.25
C GLU A 148 -8.96 0.26 -12.23
N THR A 149 -8.59 0.94 -11.15
CA THR A 149 -9.53 1.31 -10.08
C THR A 149 -9.90 2.77 -10.23
N SER A 150 -11.19 3.04 -10.22
CA SER A 150 -11.78 4.37 -10.37
C SER A 150 -12.86 4.62 -9.34
N ASP A 151 -13.28 5.89 -9.22
CA ASP A 151 -14.27 6.30 -8.22
C ASP A 151 -13.84 5.97 -6.78
N ILE A 152 -12.52 5.94 -6.51
CA ILE A 152 -12.00 5.72 -5.15
C ILE A 152 -12.46 6.85 -4.26
N VAL A 153 -12.92 6.48 -3.06
CA VAL A 153 -13.36 7.45 -2.05
C VAL A 153 -12.14 8.12 -1.44
N VAL A 154 -12.05 9.41 -1.62
CA VAL A 154 -10.99 10.27 -1.10
C VAL A 154 -11.56 11.38 -0.23
N GLU A 155 -10.76 11.83 0.72
CA GLU A 155 -11.07 12.98 1.54
C GLU A 155 -10.70 14.26 0.78
N LYS A 156 -11.67 15.11 0.51
CA LYS A 156 -11.49 16.42 -0.13
C LYS A 156 -11.60 17.53 0.89
N GLU A 157 -10.64 18.45 0.88
CA GLU A 157 -10.76 19.69 1.64
C GLU A 157 -11.81 20.60 0.99
N ILE A 158 -12.65 21.20 1.83
CA ILE A 158 -13.71 22.13 1.44
C ILE A 158 -13.59 23.42 2.23
N PRO A 159 -14.08 24.55 1.68
CA PRO A 159 -14.07 25.81 2.39
C PRO A 159 -14.80 25.72 3.74
N ILE A 160 -14.21 26.33 4.78
CA ILE A 160 -14.72 26.24 6.14
C ILE A 160 -16.10 26.87 6.34
N GLU A 161 -16.52 27.73 5.41
CA GLU A 161 -17.85 28.34 5.36
C GLU A 161 -18.96 27.29 5.25
N ASN A 162 -18.63 26.07 4.79
CA ASN A 162 -19.54 24.91 4.81
C ASN A 162 -19.72 24.29 6.19
N GLY A 163 -19.06 24.82 7.25
CA GLY A 163 -19.07 24.30 8.61
C GLY A 163 -18.14 23.11 8.83
N PHE A 164 -17.45 22.66 7.78
CA PHE A 164 -16.49 21.54 7.81
C PHE A 164 -15.31 21.81 6.89
N ARG A 165 -14.16 21.22 7.24
CA ARG A 165 -12.95 21.33 6.39
C ARG A 165 -12.82 20.19 5.39
N LYS A 166 -13.57 19.10 5.55
CA LYS A 166 -13.34 17.85 4.83
C LYS A 166 -14.65 17.18 4.45
N MET A 167 -14.66 16.56 3.29
CA MET A 167 -15.79 15.80 2.76
C MET A 167 -15.29 14.59 1.98
N TYR A 168 -15.97 13.46 2.09
CA TYR A 168 -15.65 12.27 1.28
C TYR A 168 -16.34 12.31 -0.07
N ILE A 169 -15.58 12.12 -1.14
CA ILE A 169 -16.08 12.09 -2.52
C ILE A 169 -15.47 10.92 -3.30
N ASN A 170 -16.16 10.46 -4.33
CA ASN A 170 -15.63 9.47 -5.27
C ASN A 170 -14.87 10.19 -6.40
N SER A 171 -13.57 10.28 -6.31
CA SER A 171 -12.76 10.98 -7.32
C SER A 171 -11.41 10.34 -7.61
N GLY A 172 -10.85 9.53 -6.72
CA GLY A 172 -9.56 8.89 -6.91
C GLY A 172 -9.53 7.86 -8.04
N ALA A 173 -8.35 7.67 -8.64
CA ALA A 173 -8.11 6.63 -9.64
C ALA A 173 -6.68 6.07 -9.51
N ILE A 174 -6.54 4.75 -9.60
CA ILE A 174 -5.25 4.02 -9.50
C ILE A 174 -5.19 2.97 -10.60
N ASP A 175 -4.05 2.91 -11.29
CA ASP A 175 -3.70 1.80 -12.16
C ASP A 175 -2.70 0.89 -11.45
N SER A 176 -2.94 -0.41 -11.49
CA SER A 176 -2.03 -1.42 -10.92
C SER A 176 -1.75 -2.50 -11.96
N GLU A 177 -0.51 -2.94 -12.05
CA GLU A 177 -0.10 -4.05 -12.90
C GLU A 177 0.91 -4.94 -12.16
N GLY A 178 0.95 -6.21 -12.49
CA GLY A 178 1.87 -7.11 -11.84
C GLY A 178 2.06 -8.43 -12.55
N TYR A 179 3.13 -9.13 -12.14
CA TYR A 179 3.50 -10.45 -12.59
C TYR A 179 3.61 -11.37 -11.39
N GLU A 180 3.11 -12.58 -11.51
CA GLU A 180 3.22 -13.62 -10.50
C GLU A 180 3.82 -14.87 -11.10
N LEU A 181 4.78 -15.47 -10.43
CA LEU A 181 5.42 -16.71 -10.81
C LEU A 181 5.37 -17.67 -9.64
N GLN A 182 4.86 -18.86 -9.89
CA GLN A 182 4.93 -19.99 -8.98
C GLN A 182 5.62 -21.14 -9.67
N VAL A 183 6.61 -21.73 -9.02
CA VAL A 183 7.33 -22.91 -9.50
C VAL A 183 7.34 -23.95 -8.39
N LYS A 184 6.79 -25.12 -8.67
CA LYS A 184 6.85 -26.27 -7.79
C LYS A 184 7.74 -27.33 -8.44
N LEU A 185 8.73 -27.79 -7.72
CA LEU A 185 9.67 -28.82 -8.11
C LEU A 185 9.54 -30.02 -7.19
N SER A 186 9.53 -31.20 -7.78
CA SER A 186 9.58 -32.48 -7.05
C SER A 186 10.78 -33.31 -7.57
N PRO A 187 12.02 -32.87 -7.26
CA PRO A 187 13.22 -33.47 -7.84
C PRO A 187 13.45 -34.92 -7.43
N LEU A 188 12.87 -35.32 -6.32
CA LEU A 188 13.00 -36.68 -5.81
C LEU A 188 11.67 -37.17 -5.23
N SER A 189 11.18 -38.28 -5.80
CA SER A 189 9.97 -38.95 -5.32
C SER A 189 10.16 -40.46 -5.40
N THR A 190 10.56 -41.06 -4.26
CA THR A 190 10.75 -42.50 -4.11
C THR A 190 9.96 -43.00 -2.91
N ARG A 191 9.90 -44.31 -2.71
CA ARG A 191 9.23 -44.90 -1.54
C ARG A 191 9.81 -44.40 -0.20
N ALA A 192 11.11 -44.16 -0.13
CA ALA A 192 11.79 -43.73 1.09
C ALA A 192 12.02 -42.24 1.20
N TRP A 193 12.17 -41.55 0.06
CA TRP A 193 12.49 -40.13 -0.03
C TRP A 193 11.46 -39.38 -0.85
N SER A 194 11.09 -38.20 -0.38
CA SER A 194 10.32 -37.21 -1.15
C SER A 194 10.93 -35.84 -0.87
N TRP A 195 11.21 -35.10 -1.91
CA TRP A 195 11.70 -33.74 -1.85
C TRP A 195 10.85 -32.83 -2.72
N THR A 196 10.27 -31.81 -2.14
CA THR A 196 9.46 -30.80 -2.84
C THR A 196 10.00 -29.42 -2.52
N VAL A 197 10.16 -28.59 -3.53
CA VAL A 197 10.54 -27.19 -3.41
C VAL A 197 9.47 -26.35 -4.09
N ASN A 198 8.96 -25.34 -3.38
CA ASN A 198 8.07 -24.33 -3.95
C ASN A 198 8.80 -22.99 -3.94
N PHE A 199 8.77 -22.31 -5.09
CA PHE A 199 9.24 -20.95 -5.25
C PHE A 199 8.08 -20.08 -5.69
N THR A 200 7.92 -18.92 -5.06
CA THR A 200 6.95 -17.91 -5.46
C THR A 200 7.65 -16.57 -5.59
N ALA A 201 7.27 -15.81 -6.62
CA ALA A 201 7.71 -14.44 -6.82
C ALA A 201 6.54 -13.62 -7.36
N ALA A 202 6.35 -12.44 -6.82
CA ALA A 202 5.39 -11.46 -7.31
C ALA A 202 6.09 -10.12 -7.49
N TYR A 203 5.78 -9.45 -8.60
CA TYR A 203 6.13 -8.06 -8.86
C TYR A 203 4.84 -7.27 -9.01
N MET A 204 4.74 -6.14 -8.31
CA MET A 204 3.61 -5.24 -8.40
C MET A 204 4.10 -3.80 -8.56
N LYS A 205 3.39 -3.05 -9.40
CA LYS A 205 3.54 -1.62 -9.57
C LYS A 205 2.16 -0.99 -9.61
N ASP A 206 1.96 0.04 -8.84
CA ASP A 206 0.77 0.89 -8.88
C ASP A 206 1.15 2.32 -9.23
N ILE A 207 0.22 3.06 -9.81
CA ILE A 207 0.35 4.48 -10.12
C ILE A 207 -0.96 5.17 -9.80
N LEU A 208 -0.89 6.18 -8.95
CA LEU A 208 -2.00 7.07 -8.69
C LEU A 208 -2.24 7.94 -9.94
N LYS A 209 -3.39 7.79 -10.57
CA LYS A 209 -3.77 8.59 -11.75
C LYS A 209 -4.41 9.91 -11.38
N ARG A 210 -5.12 9.90 -10.28
CA ARG A 210 -5.81 11.08 -9.77
C ARG A 210 -6.03 10.95 -8.27
N SER A 211 -5.47 11.89 -7.55
CA SER A 211 -5.85 12.24 -6.19
C SER A 211 -6.72 13.49 -6.21
N TYR A 212 -7.36 13.81 -5.12
CA TYR A 212 -8.11 15.07 -4.97
C TYR A 212 -7.53 15.88 -3.81
N THR A 213 -6.25 15.75 -3.56
CA THR A 213 -5.59 16.49 -2.50
C THR A 213 -5.08 17.81 -3.07
N ASP A 214 -5.79 18.90 -2.79
CA ASP A 214 -5.29 20.24 -3.03
C ASP A 214 -4.09 20.45 -2.11
N GLU A 215 -2.90 20.67 -2.63
CA GLU A 215 -1.62 20.91 -1.95
C GLU A 215 -1.48 20.22 -0.57
N PRO A 216 -1.07 18.97 -0.54
CA PRO A 216 -0.92 18.27 0.73
C PRO A 216 0.17 18.95 1.57
N ALA A 217 -0.11 19.16 2.85
CA ALA A 217 0.85 19.69 3.79
C ALA A 217 2.12 18.82 3.84
N LEU A 218 3.29 19.45 3.98
CA LEU A 218 4.57 18.74 4.07
C LEU A 218 4.54 17.56 5.06
N GLU A 219 3.88 17.77 6.19
CA GLU A 219 3.73 16.77 7.23
C GLU A 219 3.08 15.47 6.75
N ARG A 220 2.16 15.53 5.78
CA ARG A 220 1.54 14.32 5.19
C ARG A 220 2.53 13.51 4.36
N PHE A 221 3.49 14.17 3.69
CA PHE A 221 4.56 13.49 2.96
C PHE A 221 5.58 12.85 3.88
N THR A 222 6.01 13.58 4.89
CA THR A 222 6.98 13.07 5.87
C THR A 222 6.43 11.94 6.73
N ASN A 223 5.12 11.90 6.95
CA ASN A 223 4.43 10.82 7.66
C ASN A 223 4.00 9.64 6.76
N GLY A 224 4.30 9.71 5.44
CA GLY A 224 3.93 8.66 4.48
C GLY A 224 2.42 8.59 4.17
N ASN A 225 1.66 9.65 4.48
CA ASN A 225 0.20 9.73 4.31
C ASN A 225 -0.22 10.59 3.11
N ALA A 226 0.72 10.96 2.24
CA ALA A 226 0.43 11.72 1.03
C ALA A 226 0.87 10.95 -0.20
N ALA A 227 0.04 10.99 -1.23
CA ALA A 227 0.32 10.43 -2.54
C ALA A 227 0.13 11.51 -3.60
N LEU A 228 0.99 11.50 -4.62
CA LEU A 228 0.94 12.43 -5.75
C LEU A 228 0.55 11.73 -7.04
N ASP A 229 -0.17 12.44 -7.89
CA ASP A 229 -0.53 11.97 -9.22
C ASP A 229 0.71 11.63 -10.04
N GLY A 230 0.68 10.48 -10.70
CA GLY A 230 1.82 9.97 -11.48
C GLY A 230 2.83 9.14 -10.70
N PHE A 231 2.70 9.05 -9.37
CA PHE A 231 3.58 8.27 -8.50
C PHE A 231 2.82 7.10 -7.85
N PRO A 232 3.53 6.11 -7.30
CA PRO A 232 2.93 5.05 -6.50
C PRO A 232 2.16 5.59 -5.29
N VAL A 233 1.07 4.90 -4.90
CA VAL A 233 0.27 5.27 -3.72
C VAL A 233 1.12 5.20 -2.45
N SER A 234 2.02 4.21 -2.39
CA SER A 234 2.97 4.01 -1.30
C SER A 234 4.26 4.82 -1.45
N GLY A 235 4.24 5.90 -2.25
CA GLY A 235 5.40 6.72 -2.54
C GLY A 235 6.08 7.24 -1.27
N PHE A 236 7.40 7.02 -1.19
CA PHE A 236 8.23 7.47 -0.09
C PHE A 236 8.90 8.78 -0.48
N TRP A 237 8.60 9.81 0.26
CA TRP A 237 9.07 11.16 -0.02
C TRP A 237 10.00 11.65 1.09
N SER A 238 11.04 12.33 0.71
CA SER A 238 12.01 12.89 1.65
C SER A 238 12.51 14.26 1.21
N ILE A 239 13.00 15.02 2.18
CA ILE A 239 13.75 16.25 1.93
C ILE A 239 15.24 15.87 1.98
N PRO A 240 16.04 16.18 0.94
CA PRO A 240 17.43 15.78 0.89
C PRO A 240 18.23 16.38 2.05
N PHE A 241 18.83 15.51 2.87
CA PHE A 241 19.80 15.88 3.89
C PHE A 241 21.14 16.19 3.24
N ILE A 242 21.69 17.39 3.47
CA ILE A 242 22.93 17.86 2.86
C ILE A 242 24.13 17.87 3.81
N GLY A 243 23.92 17.61 5.10
CA GLY A 243 24.99 17.54 6.08
C GLY A 243 24.60 18.13 7.43
N LEU A 244 25.59 18.33 8.27
CA LEU A 244 25.45 19.00 9.56
C LEU A 244 26.11 20.38 9.54
N SER A 245 25.55 21.32 10.29
CA SER A 245 26.11 22.64 10.49
C SER A 245 27.44 22.55 11.25
N PRO A 246 28.55 23.13 10.72
CA PRO A 246 29.81 23.16 11.43
C PRO A 246 29.76 23.97 12.74
N LYS A 247 28.79 24.87 12.88
CA LYS A 247 28.66 25.77 14.02
C LYS A 247 28.04 25.10 15.24
N ASN A 248 27.01 24.30 15.05
CA ASN A 248 26.20 23.77 16.13
C ASN A 248 25.73 22.29 15.94
N GLY A 249 26.17 21.66 14.86
CA GLY A 249 25.79 20.26 14.56
C GLY A 249 24.30 20.03 14.22
N ALA A 250 23.57 21.12 13.92
CA ALA A 250 22.19 20.99 13.47
C ALA A 250 22.11 20.39 12.06
N PRO A 251 21.07 19.59 11.73
CA PRO A 251 20.92 19.04 10.40
C PRO A 251 20.60 20.11 9.37
N LEU A 252 21.22 20.01 8.20
CA LEU A 252 21.03 20.90 7.06
C LEU A 252 20.30 20.14 5.95
N PHE A 253 19.26 20.76 5.41
CA PHE A 253 18.44 20.21 4.33
C PHE A 253 18.50 21.11 3.09
N ALA A 254 18.19 20.56 1.92
CA ALA A 254 18.19 21.29 0.65
C ALA A 254 17.23 22.50 0.60
N VAL A 255 16.35 22.64 1.57
CA VAL A 255 15.41 23.76 1.74
C VAL A 255 16.02 24.97 2.44
N MET A 256 17.28 24.90 2.85
CA MET A 256 17.97 25.95 3.60
C MET A 256 19.05 26.58 2.75
N ASP A 257 19.15 27.89 2.80
CA ASP A 257 20.23 28.68 2.20
C ASP A 257 20.99 29.46 3.26
N GLN A 258 22.23 29.75 3.00
CA GLN A 258 23.08 30.52 3.92
C GLN A 258 22.95 32.00 3.64
N VAL A 259 22.30 32.73 4.53
CA VAL A 259 22.15 34.19 4.47
C VAL A 259 22.85 34.81 5.65
N GLY A 260 23.86 35.66 5.37
CA GLY A 260 24.60 36.37 6.43
C GLY A 260 25.40 35.47 7.39
N GLY A 261 25.75 34.24 6.99
CA GLY A 261 26.44 33.25 7.80
C GLY A 261 25.51 32.36 8.66
N GLU A 262 24.22 32.55 8.57
CA GLU A 262 23.22 31.73 9.22
C GLU A 262 22.37 30.97 8.18
N MET A 263 22.01 29.72 8.49
CA MET A 263 21.11 28.94 7.65
C MET A 263 19.67 29.42 7.82
N GLN A 264 19.05 29.84 6.74
CA GLN A 264 17.68 30.31 6.72
C GLN A 264 16.87 29.45 5.75
N LYS A 265 15.59 29.27 6.06
CA LYS A 265 14.65 28.59 5.19
C LYS A 265 14.43 29.41 3.92
N VAL A 266 14.60 28.79 2.76
CA VAL A 266 14.34 29.41 1.47
C VAL A 266 12.85 29.73 1.33
N SER A 267 12.54 30.87 0.72
CA SER A 267 11.15 31.26 0.40
C SER A 267 10.62 30.39 -0.74
N GLY A 268 9.46 29.77 -0.54
CA GLY A 268 8.80 28.92 -1.53
C GLY A 268 7.95 27.82 -0.89
N SER A 269 7.31 27.01 -1.71
CA SER A 269 6.61 25.82 -1.23
C SER A 269 7.65 24.78 -0.82
N LEU A 270 7.51 24.18 0.36
CA LEU A 270 8.36 23.06 0.78
C LEU A 270 8.17 21.82 -0.12
N LEU A 271 7.05 21.74 -0.85
CA LEU A 271 6.80 20.69 -1.82
C LEU A 271 7.78 20.68 -2.98
N ASP A 272 8.37 21.85 -3.32
CA ASP A 272 9.35 21.98 -4.39
C ASP A 272 10.68 21.29 -4.06
N TYR A 273 10.92 20.98 -2.80
CA TYR A 273 12.13 20.32 -2.31
C TYR A 273 11.94 18.84 -1.99
N LEU A 274 10.71 18.34 -2.11
CA LEU A 274 10.44 16.93 -1.90
C LEU A 274 11.01 16.08 -3.05
N VAL A 275 11.73 15.04 -2.69
CA VAL A 275 12.29 14.07 -3.63
C VAL A 275 11.62 12.74 -3.42
N TYR A 276 11.15 12.15 -4.53
CA TYR A 276 10.68 10.78 -4.51
C TYR A 276 11.86 9.83 -4.28
N SER A 277 11.85 9.12 -3.16
CA SER A 277 12.94 8.26 -2.72
C SER A 277 12.67 6.76 -2.94
N GLY A 278 11.51 6.42 -3.46
CA GLY A 278 11.08 5.05 -3.74
C GLY A 278 9.71 4.73 -3.15
N ASP A 279 9.42 3.46 -2.95
CA ASP A 279 8.16 2.99 -2.40
C ASP A 279 8.34 2.48 -0.96
N SER A 280 7.35 2.70 -0.10
CA SER A 280 7.32 2.10 1.24
C SER A 280 6.84 0.65 1.22
N GLU A 281 6.16 0.23 0.16
CA GLU A 281 5.76 -1.16 -0.07
C GLU A 281 6.73 -1.88 -1.01
N PRO A 282 7.00 -3.17 -0.77
CA PRO A 282 7.93 -3.94 -1.60
C PRO A 282 7.35 -4.17 -3.00
N ARG A 283 8.13 -3.79 -4.03
CA ARG A 283 7.80 -4.08 -5.43
C ARG A 283 7.94 -5.54 -5.80
N VAL A 284 8.88 -6.23 -5.15
CA VAL A 284 9.10 -7.67 -5.33
C VAL A 284 8.93 -8.37 -4.00
N SER A 285 8.09 -9.39 -3.98
CA SER A 285 7.89 -10.23 -2.81
C SER A 285 7.78 -11.69 -3.21
N GLY A 286 8.12 -12.57 -2.30
CA GLY A 286 7.99 -13.99 -2.58
C GLY A 286 8.55 -14.86 -1.47
N GLY A 287 8.70 -16.15 -1.80
CA GLY A 287 9.19 -17.11 -0.84
C GLY A 287 9.75 -18.37 -1.51
N ILE A 288 10.56 -19.06 -0.74
CA ILE A 288 11.06 -20.39 -1.07
C ILE A 288 10.70 -21.28 0.10
N SER A 289 9.99 -22.38 -0.17
CA SER A 289 9.76 -23.41 0.82
C SER A 289 10.28 -24.75 0.33
N THR A 290 10.86 -25.52 1.21
CA THR A 290 11.34 -26.86 0.91
C THR A 290 10.83 -27.84 1.95
N THR A 291 10.38 -29.00 1.48
CA THR A 291 9.95 -30.12 2.29
C THR A 291 10.72 -31.34 1.87
N VAL A 292 11.51 -31.88 2.79
CA VAL A 292 12.24 -33.13 2.62
C VAL A 292 11.68 -34.17 3.57
N ARG A 293 11.21 -35.27 3.05
CA ARG A 293 10.76 -36.43 3.81
C ARG A 293 11.66 -37.63 3.57
N TYR A 294 12.14 -38.20 4.65
CA TYR A 294 12.85 -39.45 4.63
C TYR A 294 12.19 -40.44 5.58
N LYS A 295 11.56 -41.46 5.04
CA LYS A 295 10.78 -42.45 5.80
C LYS A 295 9.73 -41.78 6.71
N ARG A 296 9.98 -41.72 8.03
CA ARG A 296 9.10 -41.13 9.05
C ARG A 296 9.51 -39.71 9.46
N PHE A 297 10.65 -39.21 8.99
CA PHE A 297 11.16 -37.88 9.30
C PHE A 297 10.73 -36.91 8.19
N THR A 298 10.29 -35.73 8.61
CA THR A 298 9.96 -34.64 7.69
C THR A 298 10.64 -33.36 8.18
N LEU A 299 11.36 -32.72 7.29
CA LEU A 299 11.97 -31.39 7.47
C LEU A 299 11.26 -30.40 6.56
N ASN A 300 10.77 -29.32 7.15
CA ASN A 300 10.23 -28.17 6.40
C ASN A 300 11.07 -26.94 6.72
N ALA A 301 11.44 -26.20 5.67
CA ALA A 301 12.07 -24.90 5.79
C ALA A 301 11.35 -23.90 4.89
N MET A 302 11.15 -22.67 5.37
CA MET A 302 10.52 -21.59 4.61
C MET A 302 11.38 -20.34 4.76
N PHE A 303 11.54 -19.64 3.64
CA PHE A 303 12.22 -18.37 3.54
C PHE A 303 11.34 -17.39 2.74
N ASN A 304 11.05 -16.22 3.30
CA ASN A 304 10.32 -15.17 2.62
C ASN A 304 11.25 -13.99 2.35
N TYR A 305 11.01 -13.29 1.24
CA TYR A 305 11.78 -12.11 0.86
C TYR A 305 10.86 -10.98 0.37
N GLN A 306 11.29 -9.76 0.64
CA GLN A 306 10.66 -8.52 0.20
C GLN A 306 11.79 -7.56 -0.24
N LEU A 307 11.68 -7.00 -1.45
CA LEU A 307 12.74 -6.21 -2.06
C LEU A 307 12.15 -4.96 -2.71
N GLY A 308 12.98 -3.92 -2.83
CA GLY A 308 12.65 -2.70 -3.54
C GLY A 308 11.70 -1.77 -2.76
N HIS A 309 11.75 -1.81 -1.43
CA HIS A 309 11.01 -0.88 -0.57
C HIS A 309 11.96 -0.11 0.34
N TYR A 310 11.47 1.02 0.82
CA TYR A 310 12.17 1.91 1.73
C TYR A 310 11.39 2.04 3.04
N LYS A 311 12.09 2.22 4.13
CA LYS A 311 11.50 2.41 5.44
C LYS A 311 12.25 3.53 6.16
N ARG A 312 11.52 4.43 6.80
CA ARG A 312 12.13 5.38 7.71
C ARG A 312 12.72 4.63 8.90
N LEU A 313 13.92 4.96 9.25
CA LEU A 313 14.51 4.52 10.51
C LEU A 313 13.77 5.22 11.66
N ASN A 314 13.71 4.56 12.81
CA ASN A 314 13.17 5.22 14.00
C ASN A 314 14.08 6.41 14.35
N PRO A 315 13.53 7.57 14.62
CA PRO A 315 14.32 8.72 15.02
C PRO A 315 15.10 8.40 16.30
N PHE A 316 16.36 8.79 16.34
CA PHE A 316 17.19 8.65 17.55
C PHE A 316 16.68 9.51 18.69
N ILE A 317 15.96 10.57 18.34
CA ILE A 317 15.45 11.58 19.23
C ILE A 317 13.99 11.82 18.86
N THR A 318 13.08 11.65 19.81
CA THR A 318 11.66 11.94 19.61
C THR A 318 11.30 13.27 20.24
N SER A 319 10.55 14.12 19.53
CA SER A 319 9.95 15.29 20.16
C SER A 319 8.85 14.85 21.13
N SER A 320 8.85 15.35 22.35
CA SER A 320 7.72 15.21 23.26
C SER A 320 6.56 16.09 22.77
N ASN A 321 5.33 15.85 23.30
CA ASN A 321 4.14 16.64 22.96
C ASN A 321 4.28 18.16 23.19
N ASN A 322 5.37 18.62 23.83
CA ASN A 322 5.66 20.01 24.08
C ASN A 322 6.84 20.55 23.21
N GLY A 323 7.23 19.84 22.15
CA GLY A 323 8.36 20.25 21.29
C GLY A 323 9.74 20.01 21.89
N MET A 324 9.85 19.45 23.09
CA MET A 324 11.13 19.10 23.71
C MET A 324 11.66 17.82 23.10
N LEU A 325 12.95 17.82 22.73
CA LEU A 325 13.67 16.59 22.40
C LEU A 325 13.71 15.70 23.64
N SER A 326 12.95 14.60 23.62
CA SER A 326 13.06 13.62 24.67
C SER A 326 14.25 12.73 24.38
N ILE A 327 15.35 13.01 25.07
CA ILE A 327 16.42 12.02 25.22
C ILE A 327 15.80 10.82 25.92
N PRO A 328 16.05 9.58 25.46
CA PRO A 328 15.60 8.41 26.18
C PRO A 328 15.98 8.57 27.66
N GLY A 329 14.97 8.44 28.55
CA GLY A 329 15.21 8.55 29.98
C GLY A 329 16.26 7.56 30.45
N ALA A 330 16.80 7.71 31.64
CA ALA A 330 17.83 6.84 32.22
C ALA A 330 17.45 5.33 32.20
N ASP A 331 16.16 5.05 32.11
CA ASP A 331 15.62 3.67 32.10
C ASP A 331 15.32 3.14 30.67
N MET A 332 15.65 3.89 29.62
CA MET A 332 15.42 3.50 28.22
C MET A 332 16.73 3.20 27.49
N ASN A 333 16.74 2.16 26.68
CA ASN A 333 17.87 1.87 25.81
C ASN A 333 17.93 2.92 24.68
N ALA A 334 19.07 3.59 24.57
CA ALA A 334 19.37 4.47 23.44
C ALA A 334 20.20 3.73 22.39
N SER A 335 20.14 4.17 21.13
CA SER A 335 21.01 3.65 20.08
C SER A 335 22.49 3.96 20.39
N THR A 336 23.37 2.98 20.19
CA THR A 336 24.81 3.17 20.31
C THR A 336 25.36 4.16 19.28
N GLU A 337 24.63 4.40 18.18
CA GLU A 337 25.00 5.37 17.16
C GLU A 337 25.04 6.80 17.70
N LEU A 338 24.26 7.12 18.77
CA LEU A 338 24.33 8.40 19.44
C LEU A 338 25.73 8.72 20.03
N LEU A 339 26.56 7.71 20.25
CA LEU A 339 27.95 7.92 20.69
C LEU A 339 28.81 8.58 19.62
N THR A 340 28.42 8.43 18.35
CA THR A 340 29.14 9.03 17.19
C THR A 340 28.51 10.34 16.72
N ARG A 341 27.57 10.91 17.49
CA ARG A 341 26.93 12.19 17.16
C ARG A 341 27.93 13.34 17.08
N TRP A 342 27.55 14.39 16.41
CA TRP A 342 28.29 15.64 16.39
C TRP A 342 28.45 16.20 17.82
N GLN A 343 29.67 16.56 18.26
CA GLN A 343 29.99 17.09 19.59
C GLN A 343 30.78 18.40 19.52
N GLN A 344 31.55 18.60 18.45
CA GLN A 344 32.39 19.77 18.24
C GLN A 344 32.55 20.09 16.75
N PRO A 345 32.89 21.34 16.39
CA PRO A 345 33.24 21.73 15.01
C PRO A 345 34.30 20.81 14.41
N GLY A 346 34.05 20.33 13.20
CA GLY A 346 34.87 19.35 12.49
C GLY A 346 34.23 17.95 12.43
N ASP A 347 33.37 17.60 13.38
CA ASP A 347 32.71 16.28 13.43
C ASP A 347 31.75 16.09 12.27
N GLU A 348 31.20 17.17 11.67
CA GLU A 348 30.30 17.12 10.52
C GLU A 348 30.91 16.43 9.29
N THR A 349 32.23 16.27 9.27
CA THR A 349 32.93 15.52 8.21
C THR A 349 32.94 14.01 8.44
N HIS A 350 32.66 13.56 9.68
CA HIS A 350 32.82 12.19 10.11
C HIS A 350 31.50 11.55 10.57
N THR A 351 30.49 12.36 10.90
CA THR A 351 29.16 11.85 11.31
C THR A 351 28.02 12.52 10.56
N ARG A 352 26.90 11.83 10.49
CA ARG A 352 25.61 12.35 10.02
C ARG A 352 24.59 12.52 11.15
N ILE A 353 24.97 12.15 12.37
CA ILE A 353 24.09 12.20 13.54
C ILE A 353 24.22 13.59 14.17
N PRO A 354 23.09 14.33 14.30
CA PRO A 354 23.10 15.69 14.80
C PRO A 354 23.58 15.79 16.25
N ALA A 355 23.94 17.02 16.65
CA ALA A 355 24.15 17.34 18.05
C ALA A 355 22.85 17.14 18.85
N LEU A 356 22.98 16.73 20.10
CA LEU A 356 21.86 16.77 21.04
C LEU A 356 21.64 18.23 21.45
N SER A 357 20.45 18.77 21.15
CA SER A 357 20.09 20.09 21.60
C SER A 357 19.84 20.10 23.10
N THR A 358 20.37 21.11 23.79
CA THR A 358 20.14 21.33 25.21
C THR A 358 19.13 22.47 25.47
N ARG A 359 18.58 23.07 24.40
CA ARG A 359 17.65 24.22 24.48
C ARG A 359 16.41 23.97 23.65
N ASP A 360 15.26 24.36 24.19
CA ASP A 360 13.94 24.24 23.54
C ASP A 360 13.85 25.03 22.21
N GLU A 361 14.63 26.09 22.05
CA GLU A 361 14.61 26.96 20.86
C GLU A 361 15.17 26.29 19.60
N ASP A 362 16.02 25.27 19.76
CA ASP A 362 16.69 24.61 18.62
C ASP A 362 15.85 23.46 18.03
N VAL A 363 14.80 23.02 18.70
CA VAL A 363 13.99 21.85 18.33
C VAL A 363 13.18 22.08 17.06
N SER A 364 12.73 23.30 16.82
CA SER A 364 11.97 23.67 15.61
C SER A 364 12.80 23.59 14.32
N GLN A 365 14.10 23.45 14.42
CA GLN A 365 15.03 23.30 13.29
C GLN A 365 15.20 21.84 12.82
N TYR A 366 14.79 20.88 13.65
CA TYR A 366 14.87 19.48 13.29
C TYR A 366 13.61 19.08 12.50
N LEU A 367 13.77 18.91 11.20
CA LEU A 367 12.78 18.21 10.40
C LEU A 367 12.85 16.72 10.75
N PRO A 368 11.72 15.99 10.69
CA PRO A 368 11.73 14.56 10.98
C PRO A 368 12.73 13.86 10.06
N ASP A 369 13.51 12.96 10.66
CA ASP A 369 14.57 12.22 9.98
C ASP A 369 14.11 11.56 8.69
N ASN A 370 14.93 11.68 7.68
CA ASN A 370 14.78 11.01 6.38
C ASN A 370 15.52 9.68 6.34
#